data_938d75c8390fe458567a9476abbfeb30
#
_entry.id   938d75c8390fe458567a9476abbfeb30
#
_cell.length_a   1.000
_cell.length_b   1.000
_cell.length_c   1.000
_cell.angle_alpha   90.00
_cell.angle_beta   90.00
_cell.angle_gamma   90.00
#
_symmetry.space_group_name_H-M   'P 1'
#
loop_
_entity.id
_entity.type
_entity.pdbx_description
1 polymer ?
#
loop_
_entity_poly.entity_id
_entity_poly.type
_entity_poly.pdbx_seq_one_letter_code
_entity_poly.pdbx_strand_id
1 'polypeptide(L)'
;AADGMDISFCILSKDKRLLQYAGAFNPLFIVSNGRLTEYKADRMPIGIHIGGEAPFTNYNIKVKPGDLIYLFTDGITDQFGGPEGKKFKKSNFRRLVTDICTLPLREQKAVIEKEYQNWKGNLDQVDDITILGIRI
;
A
#
# COMPACT_ATOMS: atom_id res chain seq x y z
N ALA A 1 26.89 -8.53 3.87
CA ALA A 1 25.63 -7.84 4.20
C ALA A 1 24.63 -8.04 3.08
N ALA A 2 23.37 -8.26 3.43
CA ALA A 2 22.30 -8.30 2.46
C ALA A 2 22.04 -6.89 1.91
N ASP A 3 21.87 -6.80 0.60
CA ASP A 3 21.59 -5.54 -0.08
C ASP A 3 20.39 -5.77 -0.99
N GLY A 4 19.35 -4.94 -0.84
CA GLY A 4 18.11 -5.19 -1.55
C GLY A 4 17.15 -4.02 -1.49
N MET A 5 16.00 -4.20 -2.14
CA MET A 5 14.97 -3.18 -2.26
C MET A 5 13.60 -3.80 -2.04
N ASP A 6 12.76 -3.09 -1.30
CA ASP A 6 11.34 -3.40 -1.20
C ASP A 6 10.61 -2.71 -2.33
N ILE A 7 9.61 -3.39 -2.91
CA ILE A 7 8.87 -2.82 -4.05
C ILE A 7 7.47 -3.42 -4.12
N SER A 8 6.54 -2.63 -4.62
CA SER A 8 5.26 -3.08 -5.14
C SER A 8 5.23 -2.79 -6.63
N PHE A 9 5.08 -3.80 -7.45
CA PHE A 9 5.16 -3.69 -8.90
C PHE A 9 3.87 -4.15 -9.57
N CYS A 10 3.30 -3.28 -10.39
CA CYS A 10 2.05 -3.57 -11.10
C CYS A 10 2.19 -3.30 -12.59
N ILE A 11 1.51 -4.12 -13.39
CA ILE A 11 1.31 -3.90 -14.81
C ILE A 11 -0.19 -3.92 -15.09
N LEU A 12 -0.69 -2.82 -15.63
CA LEU A 12 -2.10 -2.73 -16.07
C LEU A 12 -2.17 -2.94 -17.58
N SER A 13 -3.06 -3.85 -18.02
CA SER A 13 -3.27 -4.08 -19.45
C SER A 13 -3.83 -2.84 -20.14
N LYS A 14 -3.61 -2.75 -21.46
CA LYS A 14 -4.08 -1.60 -22.26
C LYS A 14 -5.59 -1.41 -22.19
N ASP A 15 -6.34 -2.50 -22.15
CA ASP A 15 -7.80 -2.45 -22.04
C ASP A 15 -8.28 -2.18 -20.59
N LYS A 16 -7.35 -2.07 -19.64
CA LYS A 16 -7.62 -1.78 -18.23
C LYS A 16 -8.50 -2.82 -17.54
N ARG A 17 -8.42 -4.08 -17.96
CA ARG A 17 -9.21 -5.18 -17.40
C ARG A 17 -8.39 -6.18 -16.60
N LEU A 18 -7.07 -6.18 -16.78
CA LEU A 18 -6.18 -7.10 -16.09
C LEU A 18 -5.06 -6.32 -15.43
N LEU A 19 -4.87 -6.56 -14.13
CA LEU A 19 -3.75 -6.06 -13.36
C LEU A 19 -2.88 -7.23 -12.92
N GLN A 20 -1.58 -7.15 -13.20
CA GLN A 20 -0.61 -8.08 -12.64
C GLN A 20 0.13 -7.38 -11.50
N TYR A 21 0.36 -8.11 -10.42
CA TYR A 21 1.06 -7.59 -9.25
C TYR A 21 2.06 -8.61 -8.73
N ALA A 22 3.24 -8.12 -8.37
CA ALA A 22 4.23 -8.83 -7.58
C ALA A 22 4.84 -7.85 -6.57
N GLY A 23 5.09 -8.31 -5.35
CA GLY A 23 5.59 -7.45 -4.30
C GLY A 23 6.72 -8.07 -3.49
N ALA A 24 7.70 -7.23 -3.16
CA ALA A 24 8.75 -7.50 -2.19
C ALA A 24 8.44 -6.66 -0.95
N PHE A 25 7.89 -7.26 0.10
CA PHE A 25 7.41 -6.67 1.36
C PHE A 25 6.25 -5.67 1.24
N ASN A 26 6.10 -4.95 0.14
CA ASN A 26 5.05 -3.94 -0.04
C ASN A 26 3.80 -4.56 -0.68
N PRO A 27 2.67 -4.59 0.03
CA PRO A 27 1.43 -5.20 -0.46
C PRO A 27 0.67 -4.29 -1.42
N LEU A 28 -0.40 -4.83 -2.01
CA LEU A 28 -1.32 -4.11 -2.86
C LEU A 28 -2.70 -4.12 -2.23
N PHE A 29 -3.37 -2.97 -2.20
CA PHE A 29 -4.79 -2.86 -1.87
C PHE A 29 -5.59 -2.56 -3.13
N ILE A 30 -6.69 -3.30 -3.30
CA ILE A 30 -7.69 -3.00 -4.34
C ILE A 30 -9.04 -2.83 -3.67
N VAL A 31 -9.72 -1.71 -3.97
CA VAL A 31 -11.09 -1.48 -3.51
C VAL A 31 -12.01 -1.57 -4.72
N SER A 32 -12.93 -2.51 -4.69
CA SER A 32 -13.92 -2.74 -5.74
C SER A 32 -15.30 -2.81 -5.09
N ASN A 33 -16.24 -1.98 -5.55
CA ASN A 33 -17.59 -1.90 -4.97
C ASN A 33 -17.56 -1.69 -3.44
N GLY A 34 -16.67 -0.85 -2.95
CA GLY A 34 -16.54 -0.54 -1.52
C GLY A 34 -15.87 -1.63 -0.69
N ARG A 35 -15.42 -2.72 -1.29
CA ARG A 35 -14.73 -3.82 -0.61
C ARG A 35 -13.25 -3.81 -0.91
N LEU A 36 -12.42 -3.80 0.15
CA LEU A 36 -10.97 -3.84 0.02
C LEU A 36 -10.47 -5.28 0.06
N THR A 37 -9.63 -5.62 -0.91
CA THR A 37 -8.86 -6.87 -0.94
C THR A 37 -7.38 -6.53 -0.85
N GLU A 38 -6.68 -7.21 0.04
CA GLU A 38 -5.22 -7.10 0.15
C GLU A 38 -4.58 -8.26 -0.59
N TYR A 39 -3.61 -7.94 -1.46
CA TYR A 39 -2.73 -8.92 -2.08
C TYR A 39 -1.39 -8.84 -1.37
N LYS A 40 -1.01 -9.91 -0.69
CA LYS A 40 0.19 -9.93 0.16
C LYS A 40 1.44 -10.03 -0.69
N ALA A 41 2.44 -9.24 -0.33
CA ALA A 41 3.77 -9.34 -0.91
C ALA A 41 4.50 -10.58 -0.40
N ASP A 42 5.50 -11.02 -1.14
CA ASP A 42 6.44 -12.01 -0.64
C ASP A 42 7.37 -11.36 0.40
N ARG A 43 7.73 -12.14 1.42
CA ARG A 43 8.56 -11.65 2.54
C ARG A 43 10.05 -11.77 2.20
N MET A 44 10.44 -11.17 1.11
CA MET A 44 11.83 -11.06 0.70
C MET A 44 12.05 -9.80 -0.12
N PRO A 45 13.24 -9.18 -0.05
CA PRO A 45 13.57 -8.02 -0.90
C PRO A 45 13.94 -8.48 -2.31
N ILE A 46 13.95 -7.55 -3.26
CA ILE A 46 14.67 -7.76 -4.51
C ILE A 46 16.15 -7.58 -4.21
N GLY A 47 16.97 -8.59 -4.54
CA GLY A 47 18.40 -8.52 -4.34
C GLY A 47 18.94 -9.73 -3.61
N ILE A 48 20.11 -9.56 -3.01
CA ILE A 48 20.80 -10.62 -2.27
C ILE A 48 20.30 -10.60 -0.82
N HIS A 49 19.81 -11.75 -0.35
CA HIS A 49 19.33 -11.89 1.03
C HIS A 49 19.62 -13.29 1.58
N ILE A 50 19.51 -13.44 2.91
CA ILE A 50 19.89 -14.65 3.62
C ILE A 50 19.00 -15.85 3.26
N GLY A 51 17.75 -15.63 2.88
CA GLY A 51 16.81 -16.68 2.52
C GLY A 51 17.07 -17.39 1.19
N GLY A 52 18.09 -16.95 0.42
CA GLY A 52 18.43 -17.51 -0.89
C GLY A 52 17.46 -17.04 -1.98
N GLU A 53 17.56 -17.67 -3.14
CA GLU A 53 16.72 -17.33 -4.28
C GLU A 53 15.37 -18.05 -4.21
N ALA A 54 14.29 -17.31 -4.40
CA ALA A 54 12.95 -17.84 -4.57
C ALA A 54 12.20 -16.97 -5.57
N PRO A 55 11.28 -17.54 -6.37
CA PRO A 55 10.49 -16.74 -7.28
C PRO A 55 9.49 -15.88 -6.52
N PHE A 56 9.23 -14.67 -7.05
CA PHE A 56 8.13 -13.83 -6.55
C PHE A 56 6.78 -14.35 -7.04
N THR A 57 5.78 -14.22 -6.20
CA THR A 57 4.40 -14.57 -6.57
C THR A 57 3.85 -13.50 -7.52
N ASN A 58 3.36 -13.93 -8.69
CA ASN A 58 2.67 -13.05 -9.62
C ASN A 58 1.16 -13.24 -9.47
N TYR A 59 0.44 -12.18 -9.15
CA TYR A 59 -1.02 -12.20 -9.08
C TYR A 59 -1.60 -11.64 -10.38
N ASN A 60 -2.57 -12.35 -10.93
CA ASN A 60 -3.37 -11.89 -12.07
C ASN A 60 -4.75 -11.52 -11.55
N ILE A 61 -5.09 -10.23 -11.63
CA ILE A 61 -6.27 -9.68 -10.98
C ILE A 61 -7.17 -9.04 -12.03
N LYS A 62 -8.41 -9.49 -12.09
CA LYS A 62 -9.42 -8.84 -12.93
C LYS A 62 -9.84 -7.54 -12.28
N VAL A 63 -9.77 -6.46 -13.04
CA VAL A 63 -10.21 -5.14 -12.61
C VAL A 63 -11.25 -4.58 -13.57
N LYS A 64 -12.02 -3.61 -13.11
CA LYS A 64 -13.07 -2.97 -13.89
C LYS A 64 -13.10 -1.47 -13.64
N PRO A 65 -13.76 -0.69 -14.50
CA PRO A 65 -13.89 0.76 -14.29
C PRO A 65 -14.44 1.08 -12.90
N GLY A 66 -13.81 2.06 -12.24
CA GLY A 66 -14.15 2.48 -10.89
C GLY A 66 -13.34 1.80 -9.79
N ASP A 67 -12.67 0.69 -10.07
CA ASP A 67 -11.80 0.06 -9.09
C ASP A 67 -10.66 1.00 -8.69
N LEU A 68 -10.29 0.95 -7.42
CA LEU A 68 -9.26 1.79 -6.82
C LEU A 68 -8.08 0.92 -6.42
N ILE A 69 -6.89 1.32 -6.83
CA ILE A 69 -5.65 0.60 -6.55
C ILE A 69 -4.79 1.48 -5.65
N TYR A 70 -4.26 0.90 -4.55
CA TYR A 70 -3.30 1.57 -3.68
C TYR A 70 -2.02 0.76 -3.58
N LEU A 71 -0.92 1.43 -3.91
CA LEU A 71 0.45 0.96 -3.72
C LEU A 71 1.08 1.85 -2.66
N PHE A 72 1.74 1.27 -1.67
CA PHE A 72 2.27 2.08 -0.58
C PHE A 72 3.47 1.41 0.09
N THR A 73 4.31 2.24 0.68
CA THR A 73 5.41 1.80 1.54
C THR A 73 4.93 1.71 2.98
N ASP A 74 5.71 1.08 3.83
CA ASP A 74 5.36 0.87 5.24
C ASP A 74 5.52 2.12 6.13
N GLY A 75 5.98 3.23 5.56
CA GLY A 75 6.19 4.46 6.34
C GLY A 75 4.96 4.96 7.07
N ILE A 76 3.76 4.88 6.44
CA ILE A 76 2.54 5.29 7.11
C ILE A 76 2.10 4.28 8.18
N THR A 77 2.16 2.99 7.88
CA THR A 77 1.69 1.94 8.80
C THR A 77 2.61 1.78 10.00
N ASP A 78 3.89 2.10 9.86
CA ASP A 78 4.88 2.03 10.93
C ASP A 78 4.99 3.32 11.76
N GLN A 79 4.28 4.38 11.40
CA GLN A 79 4.34 5.65 12.11
C GLN A 79 3.76 5.51 13.52
N PHE A 80 4.56 5.89 14.52
CA PHE A 80 4.13 5.96 15.91
C PHE A 80 3.30 7.21 16.15
N GLY A 81 2.25 7.07 16.96
CA GLY A 81 1.38 8.19 17.28
C GLY A 81 0.14 7.76 18.05
N GLY A 82 -0.87 8.63 18.02
CA GLY A 82 -2.10 8.42 18.75
C GLY A 82 -1.93 8.61 20.26
N PRO A 83 -3.00 8.37 21.04
CA PRO A 83 -2.97 8.61 22.50
C PRO A 83 -1.97 7.72 23.24
N GLU A 84 -1.63 6.57 22.69
CA GLU A 84 -0.73 5.60 23.35
C GLU A 84 0.65 5.48 22.70
N GLY A 85 0.96 6.29 21.69
CA GLY A 85 2.26 6.27 21.01
C GLY A 85 2.53 4.96 20.28
N LYS A 86 1.51 4.30 19.74
CA LYS A 86 1.63 3.03 19.02
C LYS A 86 1.72 3.26 17.51
N LYS A 87 2.14 2.22 16.78
CA LYS A 87 2.13 2.23 15.32
C LYS A 87 0.72 2.39 14.78
N PHE A 88 0.57 3.10 13.66
CA PHE A 88 -0.71 3.27 12.97
C PHE A 88 -1.31 1.94 12.54
N LYS A 89 -0.50 1.07 12.00
CA LYS A 89 -0.82 -0.31 11.55
C LYS A 89 -1.58 -0.35 10.23
N LYS A 90 -1.41 -1.46 9.56
CA LYS A 90 -2.08 -1.75 8.29
C LYS A 90 -3.60 -1.81 8.44
N SER A 91 -4.11 -2.30 9.57
CA SER A 91 -5.56 -2.34 9.84
C SER A 91 -6.21 -0.96 9.82
N ASN A 92 -5.56 0.05 10.38
CA ASN A 92 -6.05 1.42 10.35
C ASN A 92 -5.97 2.02 8.94
N PHE A 93 -4.91 1.70 8.19
CA PHE A 93 -4.80 2.17 6.81
C PHE A 93 -5.85 1.53 5.90
N ARG A 94 -6.14 0.24 6.08
CA ARG A 94 -7.23 -0.44 5.37
C ARG A 94 -8.57 0.25 5.61
N ARG A 95 -8.88 0.53 6.87
CA ARG A 95 -10.12 1.22 7.24
C ARG A 95 -10.18 2.61 6.63
N LEU A 96 -9.11 3.38 6.72
CA LEU A 96 -9.03 4.73 6.16
C LEU A 96 -9.30 4.73 4.66
N VAL A 97 -8.61 3.88 3.90
CA VAL A 97 -8.78 3.77 2.44
C VAL A 97 -10.21 3.34 2.09
N THR A 98 -10.77 2.39 2.83
CA THR A 98 -12.15 1.93 2.60
C THR A 98 -13.17 3.06 2.86
N ASP A 99 -12.97 3.83 3.94
CA ASP A 99 -13.88 4.92 4.30
C ASP A 99 -13.90 6.04 3.27
N ILE A 100 -12.79 6.29 2.59
CA ILE A 100 -12.65 7.40 1.64
C ILE A 100 -12.68 6.96 0.17
N CYS A 101 -12.91 5.69 -0.11
CA CYS A 101 -12.76 5.13 -1.45
C CYS A 101 -13.68 5.75 -2.51
N THR A 102 -14.80 6.35 -2.10
CA THR A 102 -15.73 7.02 -3.02
C THR A 102 -15.35 8.47 -3.33
N LEU A 103 -14.41 9.05 -2.57
CA LEU A 103 -13.98 10.42 -2.81
C LEU A 103 -13.07 10.49 -4.05
N PRO A 104 -13.02 11.66 -4.73
CA PRO A 104 -12.00 11.90 -5.74
C PRO A 104 -10.60 11.72 -5.17
N LEU A 105 -9.65 11.26 -5.98
CA LEU A 105 -8.29 10.97 -5.50
C LEU A 105 -7.61 12.18 -4.84
N ARG A 106 -7.86 13.39 -5.35
CA ARG A 106 -7.34 14.61 -4.73
C ARG A 106 -7.82 14.78 -3.29
N GLU A 107 -9.09 14.49 -3.04
CA GLU A 107 -9.66 14.58 -1.70
C GLU A 107 -9.16 13.44 -0.81
N GLN A 108 -8.97 12.24 -1.37
CA GLN A 108 -8.37 11.13 -0.66
C GLN A 108 -6.97 11.50 -0.16
N LYS A 109 -6.15 12.11 -1.02
CA LYS A 109 -4.82 12.58 -0.64
C LYS A 109 -4.89 13.53 0.56
N ALA A 110 -5.78 14.51 0.52
CA ALA A 110 -5.92 15.48 1.61
C ALA A 110 -6.33 14.81 2.93
N VAL A 111 -7.25 13.85 2.88
CA VAL A 111 -7.68 13.11 4.07
C VAL A 111 -6.55 12.26 4.63
N ILE A 112 -5.82 11.55 3.79
CA ILE A 112 -4.69 10.72 4.23
C ILE A 112 -3.60 11.57 4.88
N GLU A 113 -3.25 12.70 4.28
CA GLU A 113 -2.26 13.62 4.84
C GLU A 113 -2.70 14.14 6.22
N LYS A 114 -3.97 14.51 6.35
CA LYS A 114 -4.52 15.01 7.62
C LYS A 114 -4.52 13.90 8.69
N GLU A 115 -4.97 12.72 8.35
CA GLU A 115 -4.99 11.58 9.28
C GLU A 115 -3.57 11.21 9.73
N TYR A 116 -2.61 11.23 8.82
CA TYR A 116 -1.22 10.99 9.14
C TYR A 116 -0.68 12.03 10.13
N GLN A 117 -0.90 13.32 9.88
CA GLN A 117 -0.43 14.39 10.75
C GLN A 117 -1.10 14.33 12.12
N ASN A 118 -2.40 14.05 12.16
CA ASN A 118 -3.12 13.89 13.42
C ASN A 118 -2.60 12.70 14.22
N TRP A 119 -2.31 11.59 13.56
CA TRP A 119 -1.76 10.41 14.23
C TRP A 119 -0.36 10.68 14.76
N LYS A 120 0.51 11.18 13.92
CA LYS A 120 1.91 11.46 14.27
C LYS A 120 2.00 12.47 15.42
N GLY A 121 1.19 13.50 15.41
CA GLY A 121 1.25 14.58 16.40
C GLY A 121 2.65 15.17 16.46
N ASN A 122 3.22 15.22 17.66
CA ASN A 122 4.56 15.78 17.90
C ASN A 122 5.69 14.75 17.80
N LEU A 123 5.38 13.51 17.47
CA LEU A 123 6.41 12.48 17.31
C LEU A 123 7.15 12.62 15.98
N ASP A 124 8.33 12.03 15.90
CA ASP A 124 9.14 12.08 14.68
C ASP A 124 8.59 11.16 13.61
N GLN A 125 8.76 11.55 12.35
CA GLN A 125 8.53 10.66 11.22
C GLN A 125 9.60 9.58 11.20
N VAL A 126 9.20 8.31 11.19
CA VAL A 126 10.13 7.18 11.33
C VAL A 126 10.71 6.71 10.00
N ASP A 127 10.02 6.95 8.90
CA ASP A 127 10.43 6.50 7.56
C ASP A 127 9.80 7.37 6.49
N ASP A 128 10.33 7.28 5.28
CA ASP A 128 9.75 7.92 4.11
C ASP A 128 8.39 7.30 3.78
N ILE A 129 7.46 8.13 3.33
CA ILE A 129 6.10 7.71 3.01
C ILE A 129 5.84 7.95 1.54
N THR A 130 5.50 6.88 0.84
CA THR A 130 5.02 6.94 -0.54
C THR A 130 3.71 6.20 -0.63
N ILE A 131 2.69 6.86 -1.14
CA ILE A 131 1.36 6.28 -1.37
C ILE A 131 0.91 6.70 -2.75
N LEU A 132 0.57 5.72 -3.59
CA LEU A 132 0.07 5.96 -4.93
C LEU A 132 -1.33 5.37 -5.05
N GLY A 133 -2.30 6.21 -5.32
CA GLY A 133 -3.68 5.79 -5.59
C GLY A 133 -4.03 5.95 -7.06
N ILE A 134 -4.63 4.93 -7.64
CA ILE A 134 -5.03 4.92 -9.05
C ILE A 134 -6.47 4.45 -9.15
N ARG A 135 -7.30 5.19 -9.85
CA ARG A 135 -8.67 4.75 -10.19
C ARG A 135 -8.70 4.28 -11.64
N ILE A 136 -9.20 3.08 -11.83
CA ILE A 136 -9.38 2.50 -13.17
C ILE A 136 -10.51 3.23 -13.91
#